data_5a553a852af31660acb4e88bde7ec98c
#
_entry.id   5a553a852af31660acb4e88bde7ec98c
#
_cell.length_a   1.000
_cell.length_b   1.000
_cell.length_c   1.000
_cell.angle_alpha   90.00
_cell.angle_beta   90.00
_cell.angle_gamma   90.00
#
_symmetry.space_group_name_H-M   'P 1'
#
loop_
_entity.id
_entity.type
_entity.pdbx_description
1 polymer ?
#
loop_
_entity_poly.entity_id
_entity_poly.type
_entity_poly.pdbx_seq_one_letter_code
_entity_poly.pdbx_strand_id
1 'polypeptide(L)'
;MSSSAEVYMEREHRRRELYLNRIRTNVETFLARYETVLTDLHAQDLVRYVQKEVSHAETCIGLARRALVSDVEQAQAFSFEIGDLLRGLPSYARSRKRGEAASDREAARLAALKEEVQVKRGELSAEAAAARGVAADALKSLVARLDATLAEKATAESAETLGKELKEVNHAADEVACDEELRKDTLRALAATMRGLGFVAEPAAYQDKWIRLRFHNASGEKAVFLVDATGALKYSFDGYQGAACKKDRDCVRAQLTDVYGVKFSDRRVIQENPDRLEMSSVEATRPENAGC
;
A
#
# COMPACT_ATOMS: atom_id res chain seq x y z
N MET A 1 35.43 51.16 74.92
CA MET A 1 34.05 50.71 74.98
C MET A 1 33.46 50.86 73.58
N SER A 2 33.38 49.78 72.79
CA SER A 2 32.73 49.81 71.48
C SER A 2 31.28 50.12 71.72
N SER A 3 30.75 51.12 70.99
CA SER A 3 29.33 51.52 71.12
C SER A 3 28.44 50.31 70.75
N SER A 4 27.32 50.12 71.48
CA SER A 4 26.32 49.10 71.18
C SER A 4 25.85 49.08 69.74
N ALA A 5 25.90 50.23 69.05
CA ALA A 5 25.60 50.43 67.65
C ALA A 5 26.66 49.80 66.74
N GLU A 6 27.97 49.87 67.07
CA GLU A 6 29.03 49.25 66.30
C GLU A 6 28.93 47.72 66.35
N VAL A 7 28.66 47.14 67.47
CA VAL A 7 28.44 45.67 67.62
C VAL A 7 27.21 45.22 66.84
N TYR A 8 26.14 46.01 66.79
CA TYR A 8 24.95 45.72 66.02
C TYR A 8 25.26 45.77 64.53
N MET A 9 25.90 46.81 64.05
CA MET A 9 26.28 46.96 62.62
C MET A 9 27.24 45.84 62.17
N GLU A 10 28.19 45.44 63.01
CA GLU A 10 29.12 44.34 62.69
C GLU A 10 28.37 43.00 62.61
N ARG A 11 27.35 42.75 63.44
CA ARG A 11 26.51 41.54 63.35
C ARG A 11 25.65 41.53 62.09
N GLU A 12 25.07 42.66 61.73
CA GLU A 12 24.29 42.77 60.50
C GLU A 12 25.17 42.61 59.25
N HIS A 13 26.35 43.20 59.25
CA HIS A 13 27.34 43.02 58.18
C HIS A 13 27.73 41.53 58.05
N ARG A 14 28.04 40.86 59.15
CA ARG A 14 28.40 39.43 59.13
C ARG A 14 27.21 38.57 58.65
N ARG A 15 25.98 38.86 59.06
CA ARG A 15 24.79 38.15 58.56
C ARG A 15 24.63 38.31 57.06
N ARG A 16 24.80 39.56 56.59
CA ARG A 16 24.69 39.85 55.12
C ARG A 16 25.80 39.11 54.33
N GLU A 17 27.00 39.09 54.82
CA GLU A 17 28.08 38.34 54.19
C GLU A 17 27.81 36.84 54.16
N LEU A 18 27.35 36.26 55.24
CA LEU A 18 26.96 34.84 55.27
C LEU A 18 25.82 34.55 54.31
N TYR A 19 24.85 35.43 54.17
CA TYR A 19 23.74 35.32 53.26
C TYR A 19 24.22 35.36 51.81
N LEU A 20 25.03 36.35 51.45
CA LEU A 20 25.60 36.47 50.09
C LEU A 20 26.51 35.29 49.72
N ASN A 21 27.31 34.81 50.68
CA ASN A 21 28.15 33.62 50.44
C ASN A 21 27.28 32.36 50.18
N ARG A 22 26.14 32.22 50.89
CA ARG A 22 25.24 31.11 50.65
C ARG A 22 24.56 31.20 49.29
N ILE A 23 24.15 32.37 48.84
CA ILE A 23 23.65 32.59 47.49
C ILE A 23 24.73 32.24 46.47
N ARG A 24 25.96 32.71 46.63
CA ARG A 24 27.08 32.43 45.72
C ARG A 24 27.27 30.92 45.54
N THR A 25 27.35 30.17 46.64
CA THR A 25 27.51 28.71 46.59
C THR A 25 26.33 28.02 45.89
N ASN A 26 25.12 28.48 46.14
CA ASN A 26 23.92 27.93 45.48
C ASN A 26 23.95 28.21 43.97
N VAL A 27 24.27 29.43 43.55
CA VAL A 27 24.36 29.81 42.13
C VAL A 27 25.45 28.98 41.43
N GLU A 28 26.63 28.85 42.02
CA GLU A 28 27.71 28.01 41.48
C GLU A 28 27.25 26.55 41.28
N THR A 29 26.54 26.01 42.25
CA THR A 29 25.98 24.65 42.17
C THR A 29 24.96 24.51 41.06
N PHE A 30 24.07 25.49 40.89
CA PHE A 30 23.09 25.51 39.81
C PHE A 30 23.76 25.64 38.45
N LEU A 31 24.72 26.56 38.30
CA LEU A 31 25.46 26.73 37.04
C LEU A 31 26.15 25.43 36.61
N ALA A 32 26.80 24.72 37.55
CA ALA A 32 27.39 23.41 37.22
C ALA A 32 26.39 22.39 36.75
N ARG A 33 25.16 22.36 37.33
CA ARG A 33 24.08 21.50 36.87
C ARG A 33 23.59 21.89 35.49
N TYR A 34 23.44 23.17 35.20
CA TYR A 34 22.98 23.67 33.90
C TYR A 34 23.99 23.34 32.78
N GLU A 35 25.27 23.46 33.06
CA GLU A 35 26.32 23.07 32.14
C GLU A 35 26.32 21.56 31.85
N THR A 36 26.00 20.75 32.87
CA THR A 36 25.81 19.31 32.67
C THR A 36 24.62 19.06 31.73
N VAL A 37 23.49 19.73 31.92
CA VAL A 37 22.33 19.60 31.02
C VAL A 37 22.64 20.01 29.59
N LEU A 38 23.40 21.09 29.41
CA LEU A 38 23.84 21.53 28.08
C LEU A 38 24.80 20.51 27.44
N THR A 39 25.76 20.00 28.21
CA THR A 39 26.68 18.95 27.76
C THR A 39 25.90 17.70 27.30
N ASP A 40 24.90 17.28 28.07
CA ASP A 40 24.02 16.15 27.71
C ASP A 40 23.22 16.40 26.42
N LEU A 41 22.74 17.63 26.23
CA LEU A 41 22.06 18.01 24.98
C LEU A 41 22.99 17.91 23.77
N HIS A 42 24.24 18.35 23.91
CA HIS A 42 25.27 18.22 22.88
C HIS A 42 25.61 16.74 22.62
N ALA A 43 25.87 15.96 23.65
CA ALA A 43 26.21 14.54 23.55
C ALA A 43 25.12 13.69 22.88
N GLN A 44 23.85 14.06 23.05
CA GLN A 44 22.69 13.37 22.45
C GLN A 44 22.30 13.92 21.08
N ASP A 45 23.05 14.88 20.51
CA ASP A 45 22.73 15.58 19.26
C ASP A 45 21.30 16.18 19.27
N LEU A 46 20.96 16.83 20.39
CA LEU A 46 19.64 17.46 20.58
C LEU A 46 19.65 18.96 20.35
N VAL A 47 20.81 19.58 20.33
CA VAL A 47 20.98 21.05 20.24
C VAL A 47 20.37 21.61 18.97
N ARG A 48 20.44 20.88 17.82
CA ARG A 48 19.85 21.32 16.56
C ARG A 48 18.34 21.61 16.64
N TYR A 49 17.65 20.97 17.57
CA TYR A 49 16.19 21.13 17.76
C TYR A 49 15.82 22.30 18.67
N VAL A 50 16.79 22.83 19.45
CA VAL A 50 16.61 23.85 20.49
C VAL A 50 17.76 24.84 20.51
N GLN A 51 18.35 25.12 19.35
CA GLN A 51 19.58 25.92 19.23
C GLN A 51 19.46 27.31 19.83
N LYS A 52 18.30 27.98 19.65
CA LYS A 52 18.07 29.33 20.19
C LYS A 52 18.07 29.34 21.70
N GLU A 53 17.38 28.39 22.30
CA GLU A 53 17.26 28.24 23.75
C GLU A 53 18.60 27.87 24.39
N VAL A 54 19.39 26.99 23.76
CA VAL A 54 20.74 26.64 24.20
C VAL A 54 21.66 27.85 24.14
N SER A 55 21.72 28.57 23.03
CA SER A 55 22.56 29.77 22.89
C SER A 55 22.18 30.87 23.89
N HIS A 56 20.89 31.01 24.19
CA HIS A 56 20.42 31.95 25.19
C HIS A 56 20.85 31.52 26.61
N ALA A 57 20.71 30.24 26.95
CA ALA A 57 21.16 29.69 28.23
C ALA A 57 22.66 29.84 28.42
N GLU A 58 23.47 29.57 27.40
CA GLU A 58 24.94 29.77 27.42
C GLU A 58 25.30 31.24 27.67
N THR A 59 24.58 32.16 27.02
CA THR A 59 24.79 33.60 27.24
C THR A 59 24.45 33.98 28.68
N CYS A 60 23.33 33.52 29.22
CA CYS A 60 22.93 33.79 30.60
C CYS A 60 23.90 33.16 31.63
N ILE A 61 24.44 31.97 31.36
CA ILE A 61 25.49 31.36 32.20
C ILE A 61 26.75 32.26 32.23
N GLY A 62 27.16 32.78 31.08
CA GLY A 62 28.28 33.73 30.99
C GLY A 62 28.03 35.03 31.77
N LEU A 63 26.79 35.55 31.72
CA LEU A 63 26.37 36.73 32.52
C LEU A 63 26.35 36.41 34.03
N ALA A 64 25.76 35.31 34.44
CA ALA A 64 25.70 34.87 35.83
C ALA A 64 27.11 34.70 36.43
N ARG A 65 28.04 34.11 35.71
CA ARG A 65 29.45 33.94 36.16
C ARG A 65 30.14 35.28 36.35
N ARG A 66 29.90 36.24 35.48
CA ARG A 66 30.45 37.59 35.63
C ARG A 66 29.82 38.30 36.84
N ALA A 67 28.53 38.21 37.02
CA ALA A 67 27.80 38.82 38.12
C ALA A 67 28.18 38.22 39.48
N LEU A 68 28.58 36.96 39.59
CA LEU A 68 29.05 36.34 40.81
C LEU A 68 30.23 37.09 41.47
N VAL A 69 30.99 37.82 40.69
CA VAL A 69 32.14 38.61 41.20
C VAL A 69 31.69 39.98 41.70
N SER A 70 30.76 40.62 41.08
CA SER A 70 30.37 42.03 41.32
C SER A 70 29.02 42.21 42.00
N ASP A 71 28.04 41.34 41.67
CA ASP A 71 26.65 41.45 42.13
C ASP A 71 26.02 40.02 42.24
N VAL A 72 26.07 39.47 43.41
CA VAL A 72 25.61 38.11 43.71
C VAL A 72 24.10 37.96 43.57
N GLU A 73 23.32 39.04 43.85
CA GLU A 73 21.86 39.04 43.71
C GLU A 73 21.48 38.99 42.21
N GLN A 74 22.18 39.73 41.35
CA GLN A 74 22.01 39.67 39.91
C GLN A 74 22.39 38.30 39.34
N ALA A 75 23.48 37.70 39.85
CA ALA A 75 23.86 36.34 39.48
C ALA A 75 22.76 35.31 39.81
N GLN A 76 22.09 35.49 40.97
CA GLN A 76 20.95 34.65 41.34
C GLN A 76 19.75 34.83 40.36
N ALA A 77 19.45 36.05 39.93
CA ALA A 77 18.41 36.32 38.97
C ALA A 77 18.66 35.61 37.63
N PHE A 78 19.89 35.72 37.09
CA PHE A 78 20.28 34.97 35.88
C PHE A 78 20.18 33.45 36.09
N SER A 79 20.57 32.93 37.26
CA SER A 79 20.44 31.50 37.55
C SER A 79 19.02 31.01 37.51
N PHE A 80 18.04 31.77 37.98
CA PHE A 80 16.61 31.44 37.87
C PHE A 80 16.15 31.45 36.42
N GLU A 81 16.52 32.47 35.63
CA GLU A 81 16.20 32.54 34.22
C GLU A 81 16.72 31.32 33.43
N ILE A 82 17.96 30.91 33.66
CA ILE A 82 18.53 29.71 33.08
C ILE A 82 17.74 28.48 33.49
N GLY A 83 17.37 28.37 34.78
CA GLY A 83 16.58 27.26 35.31
C GLY A 83 15.23 27.13 34.62
N ASP A 84 14.56 28.25 34.36
CA ASP A 84 13.30 28.26 33.66
C ASP A 84 13.45 27.90 32.17
N LEU A 85 14.48 28.40 31.50
CA LEU A 85 14.82 28.05 30.11
C LEU A 85 15.11 26.56 29.97
N LEU A 86 15.92 25.98 30.85
CA LEU A 86 16.33 24.58 30.75
C LEU A 86 15.27 23.60 31.26
N ARG A 87 14.23 24.10 31.98
CA ARG A 87 13.13 23.28 32.48
C ARG A 87 12.36 22.70 31.32
N GLY A 88 12.41 21.36 31.16
CA GLY A 88 11.72 20.64 30.11
C GLY A 88 12.39 20.70 28.72
N LEU A 89 13.43 21.52 28.52
CA LEU A 89 14.14 21.63 27.23
C LEU A 89 14.63 20.28 26.68
N PRO A 90 15.26 19.39 27.49
CA PRO A 90 15.68 18.07 27.01
C PRO A 90 14.49 17.20 26.54
N SER A 91 13.37 17.27 27.24
CA SER A 91 12.16 16.52 26.87
C SER A 91 11.55 17.04 25.57
N TYR A 92 11.50 18.34 25.41
CA TYR A 92 11.04 19.01 24.21
C TYR A 92 11.93 18.67 22.99
N ALA A 93 13.26 18.76 23.14
CA ALA A 93 14.22 18.42 22.10
C ALA A 93 14.11 16.95 21.67
N ARG A 94 13.96 16.02 22.62
CA ARG A 94 13.73 14.60 22.33
C ARG A 94 12.40 14.35 21.60
N SER A 95 11.35 15.09 21.97
CA SER A 95 10.05 15.00 21.27
C SER A 95 10.18 15.42 19.83
N ARG A 96 10.85 16.56 19.55
CA ARG A 96 11.11 17.02 18.18
C ARG A 96 11.93 16.03 17.37
N LYS A 97 13.01 15.47 17.94
CA LYS A 97 13.83 14.42 17.31
C LYS A 97 13.00 13.19 16.94
N ARG A 98 12.09 12.76 17.84
CA ARG A 98 11.18 11.64 17.56
C ARG A 98 10.18 11.96 16.44
N GLY A 99 9.65 13.19 16.44
CA GLY A 99 8.73 13.65 15.41
C GLY A 99 9.38 13.66 14.03
N GLU A 100 10.61 14.20 13.92
CA GLU A 100 11.38 14.19 12.69
C GLU A 100 11.65 12.75 12.20
N ALA A 101 12.14 11.88 13.09
CA ALA A 101 12.39 10.49 12.75
C ALA A 101 11.11 9.71 12.35
N ALA A 102 9.95 10.07 12.90
CA ALA A 102 8.68 9.50 12.48
C ALA A 102 8.27 9.99 11.08
N SER A 103 8.45 11.29 10.82
CA SER A 103 8.21 11.88 9.49
C SER A 103 9.12 11.27 8.41
N ASP A 104 10.40 11.09 8.71
CA ASP A 104 11.37 10.49 7.79
C ASP A 104 11.01 9.02 7.48
N ARG A 105 10.58 8.26 8.49
CA ARG A 105 10.12 6.88 8.30
C ARG A 105 8.87 6.80 7.41
N GLU A 106 7.92 7.72 7.62
CA GLU A 106 6.71 7.76 6.79
C GLU A 106 7.02 8.17 5.36
N ALA A 107 7.92 9.14 5.16
CA ALA A 107 8.40 9.53 3.84
C ALA A 107 9.11 8.37 3.13
N ALA A 108 9.98 7.64 3.82
CA ALA A 108 10.66 6.46 3.29
C ALA A 108 9.67 5.34 2.94
N ARG A 109 8.66 5.10 3.79
CA ARG A 109 7.59 4.13 3.52
C ARG A 109 6.79 4.50 2.28
N LEU A 110 6.42 5.77 2.14
CA LEU A 110 5.70 6.26 0.97
C LEU A 110 6.54 6.12 -0.31
N ALA A 111 7.84 6.42 -0.24
CA ALA A 111 8.74 6.24 -1.37
C ALA A 111 8.84 4.77 -1.80
N ALA A 112 9.00 3.85 -0.85
CA ALA A 112 9.04 2.41 -1.12
C ALA A 112 7.73 1.90 -1.74
N LEU A 113 6.57 2.33 -1.23
CA LEU A 113 5.27 1.97 -1.80
C LEU A 113 5.09 2.52 -3.22
N LYS A 114 5.54 3.73 -3.50
CA LYS A 114 5.50 4.29 -4.86
C LYS A 114 6.35 3.48 -5.83
N GLU A 115 7.51 3.04 -5.42
CA GLU A 115 8.37 2.17 -6.22
C GLU A 115 7.68 0.82 -6.50
N GLU A 116 7.10 0.20 -5.48
CA GLU A 116 6.34 -1.05 -5.63
C GLU A 116 5.16 -0.91 -6.60
N VAL A 117 4.40 0.18 -6.50
CA VAL A 117 3.30 0.49 -7.43
C VAL A 117 3.82 0.67 -8.86
N GLN A 118 4.97 1.33 -9.05
CA GLN A 118 5.56 1.50 -10.38
C GLN A 118 6.02 0.17 -10.99
N VAL A 119 6.62 -0.71 -10.19
CA VAL A 119 7.00 -2.06 -10.62
C VAL A 119 5.77 -2.85 -11.04
N LYS A 120 4.73 -2.89 -10.20
CA LYS A 120 3.48 -3.60 -10.51
C LYS A 120 2.78 -3.04 -11.75
N ARG A 121 2.76 -1.72 -11.89
CA ARG A 121 2.26 -1.07 -13.11
C ARG A 121 3.00 -1.54 -14.37
N GLY A 122 4.33 -1.66 -14.28
CA GLY A 122 5.16 -2.17 -15.37
C GLY A 122 4.82 -3.62 -15.75
N GLU A 123 4.68 -4.49 -14.76
CA GLU A 123 4.25 -5.88 -14.93
C GLU A 123 2.89 -5.97 -15.61
N LEU A 124 1.87 -5.30 -15.07
CA LEU A 124 0.51 -5.30 -15.63
C LEU A 124 0.45 -4.71 -17.04
N SER A 125 1.28 -3.71 -17.34
CA SER A 125 1.38 -3.14 -18.70
C SER A 125 1.97 -4.16 -19.68
N ALA A 126 2.97 -4.93 -19.28
CA ALA A 126 3.55 -5.99 -20.11
C ALA A 126 2.54 -7.14 -20.30
N GLU A 127 1.86 -7.55 -19.25
CA GLU A 127 0.80 -8.57 -19.31
C GLU A 127 -0.37 -8.11 -20.22
N ALA A 128 -0.81 -6.85 -20.09
CA ALA A 128 -1.85 -6.27 -20.94
C ALA A 128 -1.46 -6.23 -22.43
N ALA A 129 -0.16 -6.03 -22.73
CA ALA A 129 0.35 -6.07 -24.09
C ALA A 129 0.38 -7.49 -24.68
N ALA A 130 0.59 -8.49 -23.83
CA ALA A 130 0.59 -9.91 -24.21
C ALA A 130 -0.82 -10.51 -24.27
N ALA A 131 -1.75 -10.02 -23.47
CA ALA A 131 -3.14 -10.48 -23.40
C ALA A 131 -3.96 -10.01 -24.60
N ARG A 132 -5.13 -10.64 -24.81
CA ARG A 132 -6.06 -10.30 -25.89
C ARG A 132 -7.50 -10.22 -25.36
N GLY A 133 -8.32 -9.39 -26.01
CA GLY A 133 -9.74 -9.27 -25.71
C GLY A 133 -9.99 -8.71 -24.32
N VAL A 134 -10.98 -9.23 -23.62
CA VAL A 134 -11.45 -8.73 -22.31
C VAL A 134 -10.36 -8.71 -21.24
N ALA A 135 -9.47 -9.71 -21.22
CA ALA A 135 -8.36 -9.73 -20.27
C ALA A 135 -7.40 -8.56 -20.49
N ALA A 136 -7.07 -8.23 -21.74
CA ALA A 136 -6.23 -7.08 -22.05
C ALA A 136 -6.88 -5.77 -21.60
N ASP A 137 -8.19 -5.61 -21.78
CA ASP A 137 -8.90 -4.40 -21.40
C ASP A 137 -9.05 -4.28 -19.89
N ALA A 138 -9.26 -5.39 -19.18
CA ALA A 138 -9.27 -5.43 -17.72
C ALA A 138 -7.88 -5.02 -17.14
N LEU A 139 -6.80 -5.58 -17.65
CA LEU A 139 -5.45 -5.24 -17.22
C LEU A 139 -5.10 -3.77 -17.51
N LYS A 140 -5.48 -3.23 -18.67
CA LYS A 140 -5.32 -1.78 -18.98
C LYS A 140 -6.10 -0.90 -17.99
N SER A 141 -7.29 -1.31 -17.58
CA SER A 141 -8.07 -0.60 -16.57
C SER A 141 -7.35 -0.57 -15.22
N LEU A 142 -6.72 -1.69 -14.81
CA LEU A 142 -5.92 -1.74 -13.58
C LEU A 142 -4.68 -0.86 -13.66
N VAL A 143 -4.00 -0.81 -14.80
CA VAL A 143 -2.89 0.12 -15.04
C VAL A 143 -3.35 1.57 -14.90
N ALA A 144 -4.49 1.94 -15.48
CA ALA A 144 -5.02 3.29 -15.38
C ALA A 144 -5.39 3.67 -13.93
N ARG A 145 -5.87 2.73 -13.12
CA ARG A 145 -6.10 2.92 -11.67
C ARG A 145 -4.81 3.24 -10.95
N LEU A 146 -3.74 2.48 -11.20
CA LEU A 146 -2.43 2.74 -10.59
C LEU A 146 -1.85 4.09 -11.03
N ASP A 147 -2.01 4.46 -12.31
CA ASP A 147 -1.58 5.78 -12.81
C ASP A 147 -2.33 6.93 -12.13
N ALA A 148 -3.65 6.80 -11.92
CA ALA A 148 -4.44 7.79 -11.20
C ALA A 148 -3.96 7.95 -9.75
N THR A 149 -3.72 6.83 -9.05
CA THR A 149 -3.25 6.83 -7.67
C THR A 149 -1.85 7.43 -7.52
N LEU A 150 -0.96 7.18 -8.50
CA LEU A 150 0.38 7.79 -8.53
C LEU A 150 0.36 9.30 -8.80
N ALA A 151 -0.67 9.79 -9.51
CA ALA A 151 -0.84 11.20 -9.83
C ALA A 151 -1.39 12.03 -8.66
N GLU A 152 -2.00 11.39 -7.65
CA GLU A 152 -2.51 12.08 -6.47
C GLU A 152 -1.37 12.69 -5.64
N LYS A 153 -1.63 13.88 -5.05
CA LYS A 153 -0.63 14.56 -4.21
C LYS A 153 -0.31 13.73 -2.97
N ALA A 154 0.98 13.56 -2.70
CA ALA A 154 1.48 12.87 -1.52
C ALA A 154 1.08 13.63 -0.24
N THR A 155 0.09 13.12 0.49
CA THR A 155 -0.28 13.53 1.84
C THR A 155 0.09 12.41 2.84
N ALA A 156 0.03 12.69 4.14
CA ALA A 156 0.30 11.68 5.16
C ALA A 156 -0.65 10.47 5.07
N GLU A 157 -1.88 10.66 4.55
CA GLU A 157 -2.87 9.59 4.34
C GLU A 157 -2.57 8.76 3.07
N SER A 158 -1.68 9.23 2.21
CA SER A 158 -1.44 8.63 0.89
C SER A 158 -0.73 7.27 0.96
N ALA A 159 0.08 6.99 1.99
CA ALA A 159 0.75 5.70 2.13
C ALA A 159 -0.24 4.57 2.43
N GLU A 160 -1.26 4.81 3.27
CA GLU A 160 -2.29 3.82 3.57
C GLU A 160 -3.20 3.59 2.36
N THR A 161 -3.59 4.67 1.68
CA THR A 161 -4.41 4.63 0.47
C THR A 161 -3.69 3.87 -0.65
N LEU A 162 -2.42 4.19 -0.92
CA LEU A 162 -1.58 3.47 -1.88
C LEU A 162 -1.46 1.98 -1.55
N GLY A 163 -1.24 1.64 -0.27
CA GLY A 163 -1.13 0.25 0.14
C GLY A 163 -2.44 -0.53 0.00
N LYS A 164 -3.60 0.10 0.20
CA LYS A 164 -4.92 -0.50 -0.04
C LYS A 164 -5.15 -0.71 -1.54
N GLU A 165 -4.95 0.33 -2.33
CA GLU A 165 -5.13 0.28 -3.78
C GLU A 165 -4.25 -0.77 -4.43
N LEU A 166 -2.98 -0.87 -4.02
CA LEU A 166 -2.07 -1.90 -4.52
C LEU A 166 -2.56 -3.33 -4.22
N LYS A 167 -3.11 -3.57 -3.02
CA LYS A 167 -3.69 -4.86 -2.66
C LYS A 167 -4.92 -5.19 -3.50
N GLU A 168 -5.81 -4.22 -3.69
CA GLU A 168 -7.00 -4.40 -4.51
C GLU A 168 -6.65 -4.66 -5.97
N VAL A 169 -5.67 -3.93 -6.52
CA VAL A 169 -5.20 -4.15 -7.89
C VAL A 169 -4.53 -5.51 -8.04
N ASN A 170 -3.72 -5.95 -7.07
CA ASN A 170 -3.12 -7.28 -7.09
C ASN A 170 -4.21 -8.38 -7.09
N HIS A 171 -5.20 -8.28 -6.20
CA HIS A 171 -6.31 -9.24 -6.16
C HIS A 171 -7.07 -9.27 -7.49
N ALA A 172 -7.42 -8.11 -8.04
CA ALA A 172 -8.11 -8.03 -9.32
C ALA A 172 -7.26 -8.58 -10.50
N ALA A 173 -5.94 -8.38 -10.47
CA ALA A 173 -5.04 -8.95 -11.47
C ALA A 173 -4.99 -10.49 -11.38
N ASP A 174 -4.93 -11.03 -10.17
CA ASP A 174 -4.96 -12.48 -9.94
C ASP A 174 -6.28 -13.09 -10.41
N GLU A 175 -7.42 -12.40 -10.21
CA GLU A 175 -8.72 -12.84 -10.74
C GLU A 175 -8.71 -12.87 -12.28
N VAL A 176 -8.18 -11.82 -12.94
CA VAL A 176 -8.07 -11.79 -14.41
C VAL A 176 -7.18 -12.92 -14.92
N ALA A 177 -6.07 -13.20 -14.25
CA ALA A 177 -5.17 -14.29 -14.62
C ALA A 177 -5.84 -15.66 -14.45
N CYS A 178 -6.56 -15.88 -13.36
CA CYS A 178 -7.32 -17.11 -13.07
C CYS A 178 -8.41 -17.34 -14.12
N ASP A 179 -9.18 -16.31 -14.46
CA ASP A 179 -10.22 -16.38 -15.49
C ASP A 179 -9.64 -16.70 -16.87
N GLU A 180 -8.49 -16.13 -17.22
CA GLU A 180 -7.82 -16.40 -18.48
C GLU A 180 -7.30 -17.84 -18.57
N GLU A 181 -6.73 -18.40 -17.49
CA GLU A 181 -6.31 -19.80 -17.46
C GLU A 181 -7.50 -20.74 -17.54
N LEU A 182 -8.59 -20.47 -16.81
CA LEU A 182 -9.81 -21.26 -16.89
C LEU A 182 -10.39 -21.24 -18.32
N ARG A 183 -10.39 -20.09 -18.97
CA ARG A 183 -10.82 -19.95 -20.37
C ARG A 183 -9.95 -20.78 -21.29
N LYS A 184 -8.62 -20.75 -21.15
CA LYS A 184 -7.68 -21.55 -21.95
C LYS A 184 -7.92 -23.03 -21.76
N ASP A 185 -8.15 -23.48 -20.53
CA ASP A 185 -8.42 -24.88 -20.23
C ASP A 185 -9.75 -25.33 -20.83
N THR A 186 -10.78 -24.50 -20.77
CA THR A 186 -12.06 -24.75 -21.44
C THR A 186 -11.88 -24.91 -22.95
N LEU A 187 -11.09 -24.01 -23.59
CA LEU A 187 -10.80 -24.09 -25.02
C LEU A 187 -10.02 -25.35 -25.39
N ARG A 188 -9.03 -25.75 -24.57
CA ARG A 188 -8.26 -26.99 -24.75
C ARG A 188 -9.15 -28.22 -24.61
N ALA A 189 -10.02 -28.24 -23.61
CA ALA A 189 -10.99 -29.31 -23.38
C ALA A 189 -11.95 -29.46 -24.57
N LEU A 190 -12.51 -28.35 -25.04
CA LEU A 190 -13.37 -28.34 -26.23
C LEU A 190 -12.67 -28.86 -27.47
N ALA A 191 -11.44 -28.39 -27.72
CA ALA A 191 -10.67 -28.82 -28.87
C ALA A 191 -10.31 -30.32 -28.81
N ALA A 192 -10.01 -30.86 -27.62
CA ALA A 192 -9.73 -32.26 -27.40
C ALA A 192 -11.00 -33.13 -27.61
N THR A 193 -12.13 -32.71 -27.02
CA THR A 193 -13.42 -33.39 -27.17
C THR A 193 -13.86 -33.46 -28.63
N MET A 194 -13.85 -32.33 -29.33
CA MET A 194 -14.27 -32.28 -30.74
C MET A 194 -13.35 -33.08 -31.64
N ARG A 195 -12.04 -33.09 -31.35
CA ARG A 195 -11.09 -33.94 -32.09
C ARG A 195 -11.33 -35.42 -31.85
N GLY A 196 -11.70 -35.83 -30.61
CA GLY A 196 -12.12 -37.19 -30.28
C GLY A 196 -13.38 -37.65 -31.04
N LEU A 197 -14.25 -36.71 -31.42
CA LEU A 197 -15.45 -36.95 -32.22
C LEU A 197 -15.20 -36.87 -33.75
N GLY A 198 -13.95 -36.70 -34.17
CA GLY A 198 -13.57 -36.65 -35.59
C GLY A 198 -13.69 -35.28 -36.23
N PHE A 199 -13.84 -34.23 -35.47
CA PHE A 199 -13.86 -32.88 -36.00
C PHE A 199 -12.45 -32.27 -36.10
N VAL A 200 -12.26 -31.40 -37.07
CA VAL A 200 -11.06 -30.59 -37.29
C VAL A 200 -11.36 -29.17 -36.82
N ALA A 201 -10.47 -28.61 -36.02
CA ALA A 201 -10.62 -27.22 -35.51
C ALA A 201 -10.07 -26.24 -36.55
N GLU A 202 -10.80 -25.15 -36.77
CA GLU A 202 -10.28 -23.96 -37.44
C GLU A 202 -9.51 -23.08 -36.43
N PRO A 203 -8.68 -22.13 -36.90
CA PRO A 203 -8.04 -21.16 -36.01
C PRO A 203 -9.06 -20.39 -35.18
N ALA A 204 -8.78 -20.24 -33.89
CA ALA A 204 -9.64 -19.50 -32.98
C ALA A 204 -9.71 -18.01 -33.40
N ALA A 205 -10.89 -17.43 -33.36
CA ALA A 205 -11.12 -16.01 -33.69
C ALA A 205 -11.67 -15.26 -32.47
N TYR A 206 -11.09 -14.12 -32.17
CA TYR A 206 -11.62 -13.20 -31.16
C TYR A 206 -12.77 -12.39 -31.73
N GLN A 207 -13.88 -12.34 -31.05
CA GLN A 207 -15.08 -11.60 -31.42
C GLN A 207 -15.64 -10.91 -30.17
N ASP A 208 -15.40 -9.63 -30.02
CA ASP A 208 -15.73 -8.87 -28.81
C ASP A 208 -15.22 -9.57 -27.54
N LYS A 209 -16.12 -9.89 -26.61
CA LYS A 209 -15.82 -10.62 -25.38
C LYS A 209 -15.72 -12.15 -25.54
N TRP A 210 -15.98 -12.67 -26.73
CA TRP A 210 -16.03 -14.10 -27.01
C TRP A 210 -14.81 -14.56 -27.79
N ILE A 211 -14.33 -15.77 -27.48
CA ILE A 211 -13.47 -16.52 -28.39
C ILE A 211 -14.33 -17.50 -29.13
N ARG A 212 -14.31 -17.43 -30.46
CA ARG A 212 -15.05 -18.31 -31.34
C ARG A 212 -14.16 -19.43 -31.82
N LEU A 213 -14.53 -20.67 -31.51
CA LEU A 213 -13.97 -21.88 -32.08
C LEU A 213 -14.95 -22.44 -33.13
N ARG A 214 -14.44 -22.79 -34.29
CA ARG A 214 -15.20 -23.47 -35.33
C ARG A 214 -14.59 -24.84 -35.55
N PHE A 215 -15.46 -25.79 -35.78
CA PHE A 215 -15.10 -27.18 -36.04
C PHE A 215 -15.90 -27.69 -37.23
N HIS A 216 -15.31 -28.54 -38.04
CA HIS A 216 -15.97 -29.24 -39.14
C HIS A 216 -15.47 -30.66 -39.23
N ASN A 217 -16.27 -31.59 -39.73
CA ASN A 217 -15.86 -32.97 -40.00
C ASN A 217 -15.95 -33.29 -41.50
N ALA A 218 -15.51 -34.49 -41.85
CA ALA A 218 -15.52 -34.95 -43.24
C ALA A 218 -16.94 -35.14 -43.85
N SER A 219 -17.97 -35.25 -42.98
CA SER A 219 -19.37 -35.39 -43.40
C SER A 219 -20.05 -34.03 -43.71
N GLY A 220 -19.32 -32.91 -43.51
CA GLY A 220 -19.83 -31.55 -43.70
C GLY A 220 -20.58 -30.96 -42.49
N GLU A 221 -20.63 -31.69 -41.37
CA GLU A 221 -21.18 -31.20 -40.11
C GLU A 221 -20.27 -30.16 -39.50
N LYS A 222 -20.85 -29.13 -38.88
CA LYS A 222 -20.13 -28.00 -38.28
C LYS A 222 -20.58 -27.77 -36.86
N ALA A 223 -19.64 -27.34 -36.02
CA ALA A 223 -19.92 -26.90 -34.65
C ALA A 223 -19.20 -25.57 -34.40
N VAL A 224 -19.90 -24.64 -33.76
CA VAL A 224 -19.32 -23.35 -33.35
C VAL A 224 -19.52 -23.21 -31.85
N PHE A 225 -18.42 -22.90 -31.17
CA PHE A 225 -18.41 -22.61 -29.73
C PHE A 225 -17.95 -21.18 -29.53
N LEU A 226 -18.61 -20.49 -28.60
CA LEU A 226 -18.25 -19.16 -28.10
C LEU A 226 -17.94 -19.29 -26.62
N VAL A 227 -16.75 -18.93 -26.21
CA VAL A 227 -16.29 -18.95 -24.80
C VAL A 227 -15.95 -17.53 -24.41
N ASP A 228 -16.52 -17.03 -23.33
CA ASP A 228 -16.19 -15.71 -22.80
C ASP A 228 -15.07 -15.75 -21.75
N ALA A 229 -14.73 -14.59 -21.18
CA ALA A 229 -13.69 -14.47 -20.18
C ALA A 229 -14.02 -15.20 -18.86
N THR A 230 -15.29 -15.38 -18.54
CA THR A 230 -15.74 -16.05 -17.32
C THR A 230 -15.88 -17.56 -17.50
N GLY A 231 -15.56 -18.08 -18.69
CA GLY A 231 -15.75 -19.50 -19.05
C GLY A 231 -17.16 -19.87 -19.42
N ALA A 232 -18.08 -18.89 -19.54
CA ALA A 232 -19.41 -19.16 -20.06
C ALA A 232 -19.35 -19.62 -21.52
N LEU A 233 -20.10 -20.65 -21.84
CA LEU A 233 -20.04 -21.36 -23.11
C LEU A 233 -21.38 -21.29 -23.84
N LYS A 234 -21.33 -20.81 -25.10
CA LYS A 234 -22.44 -20.91 -26.06
C LYS A 234 -22.01 -21.79 -27.21
N TYR A 235 -22.89 -22.64 -27.71
CA TYR A 235 -22.54 -23.46 -28.85
C TYR A 235 -23.73 -23.64 -29.82
N SER A 236 -23.38 -23.91 -31.04
CA SER A 236 -24.32 -24.30 -32.10
C SER A 236 -23.76 -25.42 -32.96
N PHE A 237 -24.65 -26.27 -33.42
CA PHE A 237 -24.34 -27.36 -34.37
C PHE A 237 -25.12 -27.11 -35.62
N ASP A 238 -24.50 -27.32 -36.78
CA ASP A 238 -25.07 -27.09 -38.10
C ASP A 238 -24.62 -28.21 -39.06
N GLY A 239 -25.39 -28.45 -40.14
CA GLY A 239 -25.08 -29.45 -41.14
C GLY A 239 -25.54 -30.87 -40.79
N TYR A 240 -26.29 -31.05 -39.72
CA TYR A 240 -26.79 -32.36 -39.30
C TYR A 240 -28.13 -32.70 -39.95
N GLN A 241 -28.35 -33.98 -40.23
CA GLN A 241 -29.64 -34.52 -40.67
C GLN A 241 -30.34 -35.23 -39.53
N GLY A 242 -31.62 -34.92 -39.30
CA GLY A 242 -32.43 -35.53 -38.29
C GLY A 242 -31.91 -35.39 -36.85
N ALA A 243 -31.96 -36.45 -36.08
CA ALA A 243 -31.56 -36.47 -34.66
C ALA A 243 -30.06 -36.66 -34.41
N ALA A 244 -29.20 -36.74 -35.42
CA ALA A 244 -27.75 -36.99 -35.26
C ALA A 244 -27.07 -35.87 -34.44
N CYS A 245 -27.46 -34.62 -34.61
CA CYS A 245 -27.01 -33.51 -33.80
C CYS A 245 -27.19 -33.72 -32.29
N LYS A 246 -28.27 -34.37 -31.84
CA LYS A 246 -28.50 -34.64 -30.43
C LYS A 246 -27.46 -35.56 -29.84
N LYS A 247 -27.05 -36.59 -30.57
CA LYS A 247 -26.05 -37.56 -30.13
C LYS A 247 -24.68 -36.91 -29.89
N ASP A 248 -24.21 -36.15 -30.87
CA ASP A 248 -22.89 -35.48 -30.77
C ASP A 248 -22.90 -34.41 -29.68
N ARG A 249 -23.95 -33.62 -29.61
CA ARG A 249 -24.14 -32.61 -28.55
C ARG A 249 -24.13 -33.26 -27.16
N ASP A 250 -24.86 -34.33 -26.97
CA ASP A 250 -24.94 -35.00 -25.67
C ASP A 250 -23.63 -35.71 -25.32
N CYS A 251 -22.89 -36.23 -26.31
CA CYS A 251 -21.53 -36.74 -26.16
C CYS A 251 -20.54 -35.63 -25.76
N VAL A 252 -20.55 -34.49 -26.44
CA VAL A 252 -19.74 -33.31 -26.06
C VAL A 252 -20.01 -32.87 -24.64
N ARG A 253 -21.30 -32.77 -24.30
CA ARG A 253 -21.71 -32.37 -22.96
C ARG A 253 -21.26 -33.38 -21.90
N ALA A 254 -21.43 -34.67 -22.13
CA ALA A 254 -20.99 -35.72 -21.20
C ALA A 254 -19.45 -35.66 -21.01
N GLN A 255 -18.67 -35.59 -22.10
CA GLN A 255 -17.22 -35.47 -21.98
C GLN A 255 -16.75 -34.22 -21.27
N LEU A 256 -17.34 -33.06 -21.56
CA LEU A 256 -17.00 -31.81 -20.87
C LEU A 256 -17.34 -31.89 -19.36
N THR A 257 -18.45 -32.55 -18.99
CA THR A 257 -18.83 -32.74 -17.60
C THR A 257 -17.97 -33.79 -16.89
N ASP A 258 -17.86 -34.97 -17.50
CA ASP A 258 -17.29 -36.15 -16.83
C ASP A 258 -15.75 -36.14 -16.83
N VAL A 259 -15.12 -35.61 -17.90
CA VAL A 259 -13.67 -35.60 -18.05
C VAL A 259 -13.06 -34.28 -17.60
N TYR A 260 -13.72 -33.17 -17.88
CA TYR A 260 -13.16 -31.83 -17.63
C TYR A 260 -13.88 -31.05 -16.52
N GLY A 261 -14.91 -31.62 -15.88
CA GLY A 261 -15.60 -31.02 -14.75
C GLY A 261 -16.45 -29.78 -15.07
N VAL A 262 -16.73 -29.53 -16.35
CA VAL A 262 -17.55 -28.39 -16.77
C VAL A 262 -19.00 -28.60 -16.32
N LYS A 263 -19.50 -27.71 -15.46
CA LYS A 263 -20.90 -27.75 -15.00
C LYS A 263 -21.78 -26.93 -15.93
N PHE A 264 -22.84 -27.54 -16.45
CA PHE A 264 -23.87 -26.86 -17.22
C PHE A 264 -25.03 -26.52 -16.29
N SER A 265 -25.21 -25.25 -15.93
CA SER A 265 -26.25 -24.79 -15.00
C SER A 265 -27.60 -24.59 -15.67
N ASP A 266 -27.63 -23.99 -16.86
CA ASP A 266 -28.84 -23.68 -17.58
C ASP A 266 -28.77 -24.08 -19.05
N ARG A 267 -29.85 -24.68 -19.51
CA ARG A 267 -30.04 -24.99 -20.93
C ARG A 267 -31.15 -24.12 -21.50
N ARG A 268 -30.80 -23.17 -22.34
CA ARG A 268 -31.75 -22.44 -23.17
C ARG A 268 -31.64 -22.92 -24.60
N VAL A 269 -32.64 -23.66 -25.08
CA VAL A 269 -32.75 -24.05 -26.48
C VAL A 269 -33.40 -22.89 -27.24
N ILE A 270 -32.65 -22.26 -28.16
CA ILE A 270 -33.15 -21.13 -28.94
C ILE A 270 -33.95 -21.65 -30.16
N GLN A 271 -33.48 -22.77 -30.72
CA GLN A 271 -34.19 -23.44 -31.82
C GLN A 271 -33.89 -24.93 -31.82
N GLU A 272 -34.91 -25.77 -31.88
CA GLU A 272 -34.81 -27.21 -32.03
C GLU A 272 -35.70 -27.62 -33.20
N ASN A 273 -35.10 -27.85 -34.38
CA ASN A 273 -35.79 -28.42 -35.52
C ASN A 273 -35.01 -29.60 -36.07
N PRO A 274 -35.49 -30.86 -35.86
CA PRO A 274 -34.78 -32.03 -36.29
C PRO A 274 -34.72 -32.21 -37.83
N ASP A 275 -35.55 -31.50 -38.56
CA ASP A 275 -35.68 -31.63 -40.02
C ASP A 275 -35.07 -30.46 -40.79
N ARG A 276 -34.68 -29.42 -40.13
CA ARG A 276 -33.92 -28.29 -40.67
C ARG A 276 -32.55 -28.21 -40.07
N LEU A 277 -31.55 -27.87 -40.87
CA LEU A 277 -30.15 -27.62 -40.56
C LEU A 277 -29.97 -26.38 -39.66
N GLU A 278 -30.70 -26.25 -38.54
CA GLU A 278 -30.70 -25.03 -37.78
C GLU A 278 -30.30 -25.20 -36.31
N MET A 279 -29.76 -24.18 -35.81
CA MET A 279 -28.89 -24.02 -34.62
C MET A 279 -29.61 -24.19 -33.29
N SER A 280 -29.07 -25.04 -32.40
CA SER A 280 -29.35 -24.94 -30.95
C SER A 280 -28.18 -24.27 -30.24
N SER A 281 -28.47 -23.28 -29.38
CA SER A 281 -27.46 -22.68 -28.50
C SER A 281 -27.73 -23.05 -27.06
N VAL A 282 -26.70 -23.41 -26.34
CA VAL A 282 -26.75 -23.69 -24.90
C VAL A 282 -25.71 -22.83 -24.21
N GLU A 283 -26.09 -22.23 -23.11
CA GLU A 283 -25.19 -21.50 -22.23
C GLU A 283 -24.71 -22.41 -21.10
N ALA A 284 -23.41 -22.51 -20.91
CA ALA A 284 -22.77 -23.14 -19.77
C ALA A 284 -22.17 -22.06 -18.86
N THR A 285 -22.38 -22.17 -17.57
CA THR A 285 -21.82 -21.27 -16.58
C THR A 285 -20.63 -21.91 -15.84
N ARG A 286 -19.78 -21.07 -15.32
CA ARG A 286 -18.59 -21.40 -14.53
C ARG A 286 -18.91 -22.40 -13.41
N PRO A 287 -18.08 -23.41 -13.11
CA PRO A 287 -18.23 -24.21 -11.90
C PRO A 287 -18.07 -23.31 -10.67
N GLU A 288 -19.09 -23.25 -9.84
CA GLU A 288 -19.03 -22.66 -8.50
C GLU A 288 -18.04 -23.48 -7.67
N ASN A 289 -16.89 -22.97 -7.33
CA ASN A 289 -15.81 -23.57 -6.55
C ASN A 289 -14.60 -24.14 -7.35
N ALA A 290 -14.02 -23.36 -8.23
CA ALA A 290 -12.57 -23.45 -8.35
C ALA A 290 -12.01 -22.34 -7.43
N GLY A 291 -11.85 -22.63 -6.13
CA GLY A 291 -11.08 -21.78 -5.24
C GLY A 291 -9.63 -21.74 -5.75
N CYS A 292 -9.20 -20.58 -6.19
CA CYS A 292 -7.78 -20.25 -6.28
C CYS A 292 -7.26 -19.93 -4.88
#